data_02b1ea96fbec15133c525e03f6b4c019
#
_entry.id   02b1ea96fbec15133c525e03f6b4c019
#
_cell.length_a   1.000
_cell.length_b   1.000
_cell.length_c   1.000
_cell.angle_alpha   90.00
_cell.angle_beta   90.00
_cell.angle_gamma   90.00
#
_symmetry.space_group_name_H-M   'P 1'
#
loop_
_entity.id
_entity.type
_entity.pdbx_description
1 polymer ?
#
loop_
_entity_poly.entity_id
_entity_poly.type
_entity_poly.pdbx_seq_one_letter_code
_entity_poly.pdbx_strand_id
1 'polypeptide(L)'
;MTAMSGPHHDARAASAKDPTGSLQAGPAGAAVLAEQLQTAVVEMSKWMHEFGEFTPHPSLAVGEEAVVRSTAELRDRLRKNYPFFHPRYVGQMLKPPHPAAVIGYLSTMLINPNNHALDGGPATAQMEKEVVTQLAGMFGFAGHLGHLTSSGTIANLEALFVARQTHPGKAIAYSSDAHYTHSRMCHLLGVSGRAVSTRADGTMDLEVLETLLQTGEVGTVVATTGTTGLGAVDPVDQIVPLCRRYGVRIHVDAAYGGFFRLIADDTADGVIAAPFAAIADCDSVVLDPHKHGLQPYGCGAVLFADPGVAAHYLHDSPYTYFTSDELHLGEISLECSRAGAAAAALWLTLQLLPLTPEGLGAVLRPGRRAALAWAERIEASDELTLYQRPQLDILTYFPTRSRLSEVDAASAHVLNSGMERPSAEALYVATYSVNAADLEGRGHRIEADVPQGRILRSVLMKPETEEHVPRLHDQVLDLLAEFQPRPTAQNRGRAESC
;
A
#
# COMPACT_ATOMS: atom_id res chain seq x y z
N MET A 1 -42.53 21.45 21.42
CA MET A 1 -42.79 20.20 20.68
C MET A 1 -42.96 20.56 19.22
N THR A 2 -41.92 20.44 18.44
CA THR A 2 -41.99 20.50 16.97
C THR A 2 -40.80 19.65 16.47
N ALA A 3 -41.13 18.49 15.93
CA ALA A 3 -40.19 17.52 15.39
C ALA A 3 -39.64 18.05 14.05
N MET A 4 -38.34 18.14 13.92
CA MET A 4 -37.66 18.33 12.63
C MET A 4 -37.35 16.95 12.02
N SER A 5 -38.02 16.67 10.92
CA SER A 5 -37.75 15.52 10.06
C SER A 5 -36.48 15.79 9.24
N GLY A 6 -35.46 14.90 9.38
CA GLY A 6 -34.28 14.89 8.52
C GLY A 6 -34.62 14.39 7.11
N PRO A 7 -33.82 14.72 6.10
CA PRO A 7 -34.05 14.29 4.73
C PRO A 7 -33.66 12.83 4.53
N HIS A 8 -34.60 12.04 4.03
CA HIS A 8 -34.37 10.69 3.52
C HIS A 8 -33.50 10.76 2.24
N HIS A 9 -32.33 10.17 2.25
CA HIS A 9 -31.59 9.89 1.03
C HIS A 9 -32.21 8.67 0.32
N ASP A 10 -32.91 8.94 -0.77
CA ASP A 10 -33.35 7.92 -1.72
C ASP A 10 -32.13 7.30 -2.41
N ALA A 11 -31.95 5.98 -2.20
CA ALA A 11 -31.01 5.17 -2.95
C ALA A 11 -31.53 4.99 -4.39
N ARG A 12 -31.11 5.86 -5.31
CA ARG A 12 -31.36 5.67 -6.74
C ARG A 12 -30.39 4.63 -7.30
N ALA A 13 -30.98 3.60 -7.92
CA ALA A 13 -30.30 2.55 -8.68
C ALA A 13 -29.25 3.15 -9.65
N ALA A 14 -28.02 2.62 -9.60
CA ALA A 14 -26.95 2.99 -10.52
C ALA A 14 -27.33 2.50 -11.94
N SER A 15 -27.80 3.42 -12.80
CA SER A 15 -27.88 3.18 -14.22
C SER A 15 -26.46 3.19 -14.80
N ALA A 16 -26.17 2.33 -15.79
CA ALA A 16 -24.94 2.32 -16.54
C ALA A 16 -24.66 3.75 -17.07
N LYS A 17 -23.65 4.43 -16.51
CA LYS A 17 -23.30 5.79 -16.87
C LYS A 17 -22.56 5.77 -18.22
N ASP A 18 -23.00 6.63 -19.13
CA ASP A 18 -22.26 6.99 -20.36
C ASP A 18 -20.81 7.36 -19.97
N PRO A 19 -19.78 6.72 -20.51
CA PRO A 19 -18.38 6.98 -20.15
C PRO A 19 -17.88 8.36 -20.61
N THR A 20 -18.61 9.06 -21.49
CA THR A 20 -18.28 10.44 -21.89
C THR A 20 -18.71 11.41 -20.82
N GLY A 21 -17.72 11.98 -20.08
CA GLY A 21 -17.96 12.96 -19.01
C GLY A 21 -17.75 12.42 -17.58
N SER A 22 -17.30 11.17 -17.43
CA SER A 22 -16.92 10.62 -16.11
C SER A 22 -15.48 10.94 -15.74
N LEU A 23 -15.22 11.15 -14.46
CA LEU A 23 -13.86 11.31 -13.92
C LEU A 23 -13.18 9.93 -13.87
N GLN A 24 -12.38 9.62 -14.88
CA GLN A 24 -11.67 8.33 -15.03
C GLN A 24 -10.15 8.52 -15.06
N ALA A 25 -9.42 7.49 -14.66
CA ALA A 25 -7.98 7.43 -14.89
C ALA A 25 -7.64 7.29 -16.38
N GLY A 26 -6.45 7.74 -16.76
CA GLY A 26 -5.95 7.60 -18.14
C GLY A 26 -6.49 8.64 -19.12
N PRO A 27 -6.29 8.40 -20.44
CA PRO A 27 -6.60 9.39 -21.49
C PRO A 27 -8.06 9.80 -21.56
N ALA A 28 -8.99 8.89 -21.26
CA ALA A 28 -10.44 9.16 -21.36
C ALA A 28 -10.90 10.22 -20.35
N GLY A 29 -10.30 10.29 -19.14
CA GLY A 29 -10.62 11.26 -18.11
C GLY A 29 -9.80 12.56 -18.17
N ALA A 30 -8.82 12.66 -19.08
CA ALA A 30 -7.87 13.77 -19.09
C ALA A 30 -8.52 15.16 -19.26
N ALA A 31 -9.57 15.26 -20.09
CA ALA A 31 -10.29 16.50 -20.35
C ALA A 31 -11.03 16.98 -19.08
N VAL A 32 -11.74 16.07 -18.39
CA VAL A 32 -12.45 16.38 -17.14
C VAL A 32 -11.47 16.79 -16.05
N LEU A 33 -10.35 16.06 -15.93
CA LEU A 33 -9.30 16.40 -14.96
C LEU A 33 -8.74 17.81 -15.22
N ALA A 34 -8.40 18.13 -16.46
CA ALA A 34 -7.86 19.44 -16.84
C ALA A 34 -8.85 20.58 -16.52
N GLU A 35 -10.15 20.39 -16.84
CA GLU A 35 -11.20 21.34 -16.51
C GLU A 35 -11.33 21.60 -15.01
N GLN A 36 -11.33 20.53 -14.20
CA GLN A 36 -11.43 20.66 -12.75
C GLN A 36 -10.21 21.36 -12.13
N LEU A 37 -9.01 21.08 -12.64
CA LEU A 37 -7.79 21.78 -12.19
C LEU A 37 -7.79 23.24 -12.60
N GLN A 38 -8.25 23.57 -13.80
CA GLN A 38 -8.41 24.96 -14.24
C GLN A 38 -9.44 25.69 -13.37
N THR A 39 -10.57 25.05 -13.07
CA THR A 39 -11.60 25.60 -12.18
C THR A 39 -11.01 25.90 -10.80
N ALA A 40 -10.23 24.97 -10.22
CA ALA A 40 -9.60 25.17 -8.92
C ALA A 40 -8.68 26.42 -8.92
N VAL A 41 -7.88 26.62 -9.96
CA VAL A 41 -7.02 27.81 -10.10
C VAL A 41 -7.84 29.09 -10.21
N VAL A 42 -8.93 29.09 -10.99
CA VAL A 42 -9.81 30.25 -11.18
C VAL A 42 -10.52 30.61 -9.87
N GLU A 43 -11.09 29.64 -9.18
CA GLU A 43 -11.78 29.85 -7.91
C GLU A 43 -10.82 30.35 -6.82
N MET A 44 -9.60 29.81 -6.78
CA MET A 44 -8.56 30.32 -5.89
C MET A 44 -8.24 31.78 -6.16
N SER A 45 -8.09 32.15 -7.44
CA SER A 45 -7.85 33.56 -7.82
C SER A 45 -8.99 34.48 -7.39
N LYS A 46 -10.25 34.04 -7.54
CA LYS A 46 -11.42 34.82 -7.05
C LYS A 46 -11.37 35.00 -5.52
N TRP A 47 -11.10 33.93 -4.79
CA TRP A 47 -11.00 34.01 -3.33
C TRP A 47 -9.89 34.96 -2.88
N MET A 48 -8.72 34.95 -3.54
CA MET A 48 -7.64 35.90 -3.24
C MET A 48 -8.09 37.36 -3.39
N HIS A 49 -8.90 37.68 -4.40
CA HIS A 49 -9.42 39.03 -4.61
C HIS A 49 -10.39 39.54 -3.51
N GLU A 50 -11.05 38.63 -2.76
CA GLU A 50 -11.90 39.01 -1.63
C GLU A 50 -11.12 39.70 -0.50
N PHE A 51 -9.82 39.47 -0.41
CA PHE A 51 -8.92 40.09 0.59
C PHE A 51 -8.28 41.37 0.11
N GLY A 52 -8.70 41.91 -1.03
CA GLY A 52 -8.16 43.10 -1.64
C GLY A 52 -6.98 42.83 -2.57
N GLU A 53 -6.67 43.81 -3.40
CA GLU A 53 -5.55 43.70 -4.34
C GLU A 53 -4.22 43.90 -3.64
N PHE A 54 -3.23 43.05 -4.01
CA PHE A 54 -1.82 43.22 -3.64
C PHE A 54 -0.94 42.95 -4.84
N THR A 55 0.22 43.57 -4.90
CA THR A 55 1.21 43.34 -5.93
C THR A 55 2.23 42.33 -5.41
N PRO A 56 2.38 41.15 -6.05
CA PRO A 56 3.45 40.20 -5.69
C PRO A 56 4.81 40.85 -5.76
N HIS A 57 5.69 40.48 -4.83
CA HIS A 57 7.06 41.04 -4.82
C HIS A 57 7.83 40.64 -6.08
N PRO A 58 8.56 41.54 -6.74
CA PRO A 58 9.23 41.26 -8.00
C PRO A 58 10.26 40.12 -7.95
N SER A 59 10.79 39.79 -6.76
CA SER A 59 11.71 38.67 -6.58
C SER A 59 11.09 37.28 -6.84
N LEU A 60 9.78 37.20 -6.86
CA LEU A 60 9.05 35.97 -7.19
C LEU A 60 8.76 35.82 -8.68
N ALA A 61 9.02 36.87 -9.48
CA ALA A 61 8.75 36.85 -10.91
C ALA A 61 9.78 35.99 -11.64
N VAL A 62 9.31 35.10 -12.49
CA VAL A 62 10.13 34.28 -13.40
C VAL A 62 9.67 34.52 -14.82
N GLY A 63 10.63 34.74 -15.73
CA GLY A 63 10.31 34.98 -17.14
C GLY A 63 9.66 33.78 -17.83
N GLU A 64 8.67 34.04 -18.69
CA GLU A 64 7.90 33.02 -19.40
C GLU A 64 8.78 32.02 -20.17
N GLU A 65 9.80 32.49 -20.90
CA GLU A 65 10.72 31.62 -21.63
C GLU A 65 11.43 30.60 -20.70
N ALA A 66 11.82 31.04 -19.50
CA ALA A 66 12.45 30.17 -18.52
C ALA A 66 11.47 29.10 -18.02
N VAL A 67 10.22 29.48 -17.77
CA VAL A 67 9.15 28.55 -17.37
C VAL A 67 8.92 27.51 -18.47
N VAL A 68 8.71 27.92 -19.72
CA VAL A 68 8.47 27.03 -20.86
C VAL A 68 9.63 26.04 -21.05
N ARG A 69 10.88 26.54 -21.05
CA ARG A 69 12.07 25.69 -21.21
C ARG A 69 12.18 24.67 -20.06
N SER A 70 12.08 25.13 -18.81
CA SER A 70 12.27 24.26 -17.64
C SER A 70 11.16 23.22 -17.49
N THR A 71 9.90 23.57 -17.81
CA THR A 71 8.80 22.62 -17.80
C THR A 71 8.89 21.61 -18.95
N ALA A 72 9.46 21.99 -20.10
CA ALA A 72 9.75 21.03 -21.17
C ALA A 72 10.80 20.02 -20.72
N GLU A 73 11.90 20.48 -20.11
CA GLU A 73 12.93 19.60 -19.57
C GLU A 73 12.37 18.66 -18.47
N LEU A 74 11.53 19.18 -17.58
CA LEU A 74 10.85 18.36 -16.56
C LEU A 74 10.05 17.23 -17.22
N ARG A 75 9.23 17.53 -18.24
CA ARG A 75 8.44 16.52 -18.97
C ARG A 75 9.34 15.46 -19.61
N ASP A 76 10.47 15.85 -20.19
CA ASP A 76 11.42 14.91 -20.80
C ASP A 76 12.10 14.01 -19.76
N ARG A 77 12.39 14.53 -18.58
CA ARG A 77 12.91 13.74 -17.44
C ARG A 77 11.86 12.75 -16.93
N LEU A 78 10.61 13.18 -16.80
CA LEU A 78 9.51 12.32 -16.32
C LEU A 78 9.24 11.13 -17.26
N ARG A 79 9.45 11.29 -18.57
CA ARG A 79 9.32 10.20 -19.57
C ARG A 79 10.36 9.08 -19.39
N LYS A 80 11.43 9.30 -18.60
CA LYS A 80 12.40 8.27 -18.27
C LYS A 80 11.92 7.31 -17.17
N ASN A 81 10.80 7.59 -16.51
CA ASN A 81 10.16 6.65 -15.58
C ASN A 81 9.53 5.49 -16.33
N TYR A 82 9.29 4.41 -15.58
CA TYR A 82 8.49 3.29 -16.10
C TYR A 82 7.02 3.71 -16.27
N PRO A 83 6.25 3.00 -17.12
CA PRO A 83 4.86 3.33 -17.39
C PRO A 83 3.95 2.81 -16.26
N PHE A 84 4.06 3.36 -15.06
CA PHE A 84 3.32 2.92 -13.87
C PHE A 84 1.80 2.88 -14.07
N PHE A 85 1.30 3.69 -15.00
CA PHE A 85 -0.11 3.76 -15.39
C PHE A 85 -0.57 2.60 -16.29
N HIS A 86 0.35 1.86 -16.92
CA HIS A 86 -0.01 0.83 -17.91
C HIS A 86 -0.25 -0.53 -17.25
N PRO A 87 -1.27 -1.33 -17.66
CA PRO A 87 -1.54 -2.67 -17.10
C PRO A 87 -0.37 -3.66 -17.22
N ARG A 88 0.54 -3.49 -18.19
CA ARG A 88 1.76 -4.30 -18.32
C ARG A 88 2.85 -3.97 -17.28
N TYR A 89 2.66 -2.92 -16.49
CA TYR A 89 3.50 -2.68 -15.33
C TYR A 89 2.90 -3.40 -14.12
N VAL A 90 3.42 -4.55 -13.80
CA VAL A 90 3.01 -5.39 -12.67
C VAL A 90 4.19 -5.70 -11.73
N GLY A 91 5.26 -4.92 -11.79
CA GLY A 91 6.48 -5.16 -11.01
C GLY A 91 6.35 -4.78 -9.55
N GLN A 92 6.18 -3.50 -9.26
CA GLN A 92 6.14 -2.95 -7.90
C GLN A 92 4.73 -2.53 -7.50
N MET A 93 4.54 -2.23 -6.21
CA MET A 93 3.29 -1.71 -5.63
C MET A 93 3.04 -0.25 -6.05
N LEU A 94 3.01 0.00 -7.35
CA LEU A 94 2.94 1.33 -7.95
C LEU A 94 1.80 1.43 -8.94
N LYS A 95 0.95 2.43 -8.75
CA LYS A 95 -0.07 2.87 -9.69
C LYS A 95 -0.29 4.38 -9.57
N PRO A 96 -0.82 5.06 -10.61
CA PRO A 96 -1.22 6.45 -10.47
C PRO A 96 -2.30 6.62 -9.39
N PRO A 97 -2.35 7.78 -8.73
CA PRO A 97 -3.48 8.14 -7.87
C PRO A 97 -4.75 8.30 -8.70
N HIS A 98 -5.91 8.19 -8.06
CA HIS A 98 -7.18 8.49 -8.71
C HIS A 98 -7.26 9.97 -9.10
N PRO A 99 -7.89 10.36 -10.21
CA PRO A 99 -8.04 11.76 -10.59
C PRO A 99 -8.68 12.64 -9.51
N ALA A 100 -9.61 12.10 -8.71
CA ALA A 100 -10.16 12.82 -7.55
C ALA A 100 -9.07 13.22 -6.55
N ALA A 101 -8.15 12.30 -6.25
CA ALA A 101 -7.03 12.59 -5.36
C ALA A 101 -6.09 13.65 -5.95
N VAL A 102 -5.87 13.63 -7.26
CA VAL A 102 -5.08 14.66 -7.96
C VAL A 102 -5.75 16.03 -7.85
N ILE A 103 -7.08 16.11 -8.08
CA ILE A 103 -7.86 17.35 -7.95
C ILE A 103 -7.76 17.86 -6.51
N GLY A 104 -8.08 17.02 -5.52
CA GLY A 104 -8.04 17.41 -4.10
C GLY A 104 -6.66 17.90 -3.67
N TYR A 105 -5.61 17.15 -4.05
CA TYR A 105 -4.24 17.49 -3.70
C TYR A 105 -3.79 18.83 -4.33
N LEU A 106 -3.93 18.97 -5.65
CA LEU A 106 -3.47 20.16 -6.38
C LEU A 106 -4.28 21.41 -6.02
N SER A 107 -5.59 21.29 -5.83
CA SER A 107 -6.42 22.41 -5.39
C SER A 107 -5.99 22.93 -4.01
N THR A 108 -5.68 22.02 -3.09
CA THR A 108 -5.33 22.38 -1.70
C THR A 108 -3.89 22.91 -1.61
N MET A 109 -2.95 22.39 -2.41
CA MET A 109 -1.56 22.88 -2.39
C MET A 109 -1.44 24.34 -2.85
N LEU A 110 -2.44 24.91 -3.54
CA LEU A 110 -2.45 26.33 -3.92
C LEU A 110 -2.46 27.27 -2.69
N ILE A 111 -2.99 26.81 -1.55
CA ILE A 111 -2.94 27.53 -0.27
C ILE A 111 -1.96 26.92 0.72
N ASN A 112 -1.44 25.72 0.44
CA ASN A 112 -0.39 25.03 1.18
C ASN A 112 -0.64 24.94 2.71
N PRO A 113 -1.80 24.42 3.17
CA PRO A 113 -2.10 24.31 4.59
C PRO A 113 -1.22 23.25 5.28
N ASN A 114 -0.92 23.53 6.56
CA ASN A 114 -0.15 22.64 7.43
C ASN A 114 -1.03 22.05 8.54
N ASN A 115 -1.28 20.76 8.50
CA ASN A 115 -2.13 20.05 9.49
C ASN A 115 -1.45 19.81 10.85
N HIS A 116 -0.32 20.46 11.12
CA HIS A 116 0.31 20.45 12.43
C HIS A 116 -0.64 20.95 13.54
N ALA A 117 -1.35 22.03 13.29
CA ALA A 117 -2.32 22.61 14.22
C ALA A 117 -3.57 23.08 13.46
N LEU A 118 -4.66 23.30 14.17
CA LEU A 118 -5.90 23.85 13.57
C LEU A 118 -5.63 25.19 12.88
N ASP A 119 -4.82 26.06 13.48
CA ASP A 119 -4.48 27.37 12.92
C ASP A 119 -3.65 27.29 11.63
N GLY A 120 -2.92 26.20 11.43
CA GLY A 120 -2.13 25.94 10.21
C GLY A 120 -2.96 25.49 9.01
N GLY A 121 -4.13 24.93 9.25
CA GLY A 121 -5.03 24.40 8.22
C GLY A 121 -6.37 23.98 8.80
N PRO A 122 -7.23 24.94 9.22
CA PRO A 122 -8.49 24.61 9.90
C PRO A 122 -9.36 23.63 9.12
N ALA A 123 -9.57 23.89 7.82
CA ALA A 123 -10.39 23.07 6.96
C ALA A 123 -9.78 21.68 6.72
N THR A 124 -8.47 21.62 6.44
CA THR A 124 -7.79 20.36 6.12
C THR A 124 -7.54 19.51 7.35
N ALA A 125 -7.32 20.10 8.52
CA ALA A 125 -7.26 19.37 9.79
C ALA A 125 -8.62 18.72 10.13
N GLN A 126 -9.72 19.43 9.86
CA GLN A 126 -11.06 18.86 10.00
C GLN A 126 -11.30 17.72 9.00
N MET A 127 -10.93 17.88 7.73
CA MET A 127 -11.00 16.81 6.73
C MET A 127 -10.16 15.57 7.17
N GLU A 128 -8.98 15.79 7.77
CA GLU A 128 -8.17 14.69 8.29
C GLU A 128 -8.87 13.94 9.41
N LYS A 129 -9.48 14.63 10.37
CA LYS A 129 -10.28 14.00 11.44
C LYS A 129 -11.44 13.17 10.85
N GLU A 130 -12.11 13.68 9.82
CA GLU A 130 -13.21 12.97 9.15
C GLU A 130 -12.76 11.71 8.44
N VAL A 131 -11.65 11.76 7.68
CA VAL A 131 -11.14 10.56 6.98
C VAL A 131 -10.58 9.53 7.95
N VAL A 132 -9.91 9.97 9.03
CA VAL A 132 -9.42 9.09 10.10
C VAL A 132 -10.60 8.36 10.77
N THR A 133 -11.70 9.08 11.04
CA THR A 133 -12.93 8.47 11.58
C THR A 133 -13.51 7.42 10.64
N GLN A 134 -13.54 7.69 9.33
CA GLN A 134 -14.02 6.71 8.34
C GLN A 134 -13.11 5.48 8.28
N LEU A 135 -11.77 5.67 8.31
CA LEU A 135 -10.81 4.57 8.32
C LEU A 135 -10.92 3.73 9.60
N ALA A 136 -11.09 4.36 10.77
CA ALA A 136 -11.32 3.67 12.03
C ALA A 136 -12.62 2.86 12.00
N GLY A 137 -13.70 3.43 11.45
CA GLY A 137 -14.97 2.74 11.23
C GLY A 137 -14.85 1.53 10.29
N MET A 138 -14.04 1.60 9.25
CA MET A 138 -13.78 0.47 8.35
C MET A 138 -13.19 -0.73 9.09
N PHE A 139 -12.33 -0.50 10.09
CA PHE A 139 -11.75 -1.55 10.91
C PHE A 139 -12.61 -1.93 12.13
N GLY A 140 -13.68 -1.18 12.42
CA GLY A 140 -14.56 -1.47 13.55
C GLY A 140 -14.11 -0.89 14.89
N PHE A 141 -13.21 0.09 14.91
CA PHE A 141 -12.80 0.78 16.14
C PHE A 141 -13.92 1.70 16.63
N ALA A 142 -14.51 1.35 17.78
CA ALA A 142 -15.59 2.14 18.39
C ALA A 142 -15.10 3.48 18.97
N GLY A 143 -13.95 3.48 19.65
CA GLY A 143 -13.16 4.65 19.99
C GLY A 143 -11.90 4.66 19.13
N HIS A 144 -11.32 5.81 18.87
CA HIS A 144 -10.07 5.85 18.11
C HIS A 144 -9.29 7.13 18.37
N LEU A 145 -7.97 7.01 18.23
CA LEU A 145 -7.04 8.09 17.98
C LEU A 145 -6.30 7.78 16.69
N GLY A 146 -5.97 8.78 15.91
CA GLY A 146 -5.19 8.54 14.70
C GLY A 146 -4.99 9.80 13.89
N HIS A 147 -4.11 9.69 12.93
CA HIS A 147 -3.80 10.75 11.99
C HIS A 147 -3.17 10.18 10.72
N LEU A 148 -3.10 11.00 9.66
CA LEU A 148 -2.31 10.67 8.49
C LEU A 148 -0.82 10.87 8.78
N THR A 149 0.01 10.09 8.10
CA THR A 149 1.47 10.14 8.18
C THR A 149 2.06 10.29 6.78
N SER A 150 3.34 10.65 6.69
CA SER A 150 4.03 10.73 5.40
C SER A 150 4.21 9.35 4.73
N SER A 151 4.13 8.25 5.47
CA SER A 151 4.29 6.89 4.93
C SER A 151 3.91 5.82 5.96
N GLY A 152 3.67 4.57 5.49
CA GLY A 152 3.53 3.40 6.37
C GLY A 152 4.76 3.16 7.25
N THR A 153 5.95 3.55 6.81
CA THR A 153 7.16 3.49 7.64
C THR A 153 7.04 4.36 8.89
N ILE A 154 6.59 5.61 8.74
CA ILE A 154 6.38 6.52 9.86
C ILE A 154 5.17 6.07 10.69
N ALA A 155 4.08 5.65 10.05
CA ALA A 155 2.93 5.09 10.75
C ALA A 155 3.32 3.90 11.66
N ASN A 156 4.13 2.97 11.14
CA ASN A 156 4.67 1.85 11.94
C ASN A 156 5.65 2.34 13.03
N LEU A 157 6.50 3.34 12.76
CA LEU A 157 7.37 3.93 13.78
C LEU A 157 6.55 4.43 14.98
N GLU A 158 5.46 5.15 14.71
CA GLU A 158 4.58 5.69 15.74
C GLU A 158 3.85 4.59 16.54
N ALA A 159 3.33 3.58 15.84
CA ALA A 159 2.72 2.43 16.49
C ALA A 159 3.70 1.68 17.41
N LEU A 160 4.95 1.48 16.96
CA LEU A 160 6.00 0.85 17.74
C LEU A 160 6.55 1.76 18.86
N PHE A 161 6.53 3.08 18.66
CA PHE A 161 6.81 4.04 19.74
C PHE A 161 5.79 3.89 20.88
N VAL A 162 4.49 3.89 20.57
CA VAL A 162 3.43 3.66 21.57
C VAL A 162 3.59 2.28 22.23
N ALA A 163 3.90 1.24 21.46
CA ALA A 163 4.16 -0.12 21.99
C ALA A 163 5.29 -0.14 23.02
N ARG A 164 6.41 0.56 22.74
CA ARG A 164 7.54 0.72 23.67
C ARG A 164 7.12 1.45 24.95
N GLN A 165 6.33 2.50 24.82
CA GLN A 165 5.89 3.29 25.98
C GLN A 165 4.90 2.52 26.87
N THR A 166 4.02 1.73 26.25
CA THR A 166 3.03 0.91 26.96
C THR A 166 3.67 -0.27 27.70
N HIS A 167 4.71 -0.90 27.10
CA HIS A 167 5.42 -2.04 27.67
C HIS A 167 6.93 -1.80 27.73
N PRO A 168 7.40 -0.92 28.64
CA PRO A 168 8.83 -0.59 28.73
C PRO A 168 9.69 -1.84 28.98
N GLY A 169 10.78 -1.96 28.23
CA GLY A 169 11.74 -3.06 28.35
C GLY A 169 11.29 -4.40 27.75
N LYS A 170 10.09 -4.49 27.19
CA LYS A 170 9.63 -5.68 26.48
C LYS A 170 10.01 -5.64 25.00
N ALA A 171 10.14 -6.82 24.40
CA ALA A 171 10.42 -6.98 22.97
C ALA A 171 9.15 -6.79 22.13
N ILE A 172 9.37 -6.53 20.85
CA ILE A 172 8.33 -6.53 19.80
C ILE A 172 8.56 -7.74 18.89
N ALA A 173 7.56 -8.62 18.78
CA ALA A 173 7.59 -9.78 17.90
C ALA A 173 6.92 -9.44 16.56
N TYR A 174 7.47 -9.93 15.46
CA TYR A 174 6.94 -9.75 14.09
C TYR A 174 7.34 -10.94 13.23
N SER A 175 6.58 -11.21 12.15
CA SER A 175 6.89 -12.27 11.19
C SER A 175 8.26 -12.05 10.52
N SER A 176 8.99 -13.14 10.24
CA SER A 176 10.22 -13.07 9.43
C SER A 176 9.98 -12.50 8.03
N ASP A 177 8.77 -12.63 7.49
CA ASP A 177 8.34 -12.08 6.20
C ASP A 177 7.71 -10.68 6.31
N ALA A 178 7.65 -10.11 7.52
CA ALA A 178 7.20 -8.73 7.73
C ALA A 178 8.13 -7.74 7.02
N HIS A 179 7.61 -6.58 6.68
CA HIS A 179 8.40 -5.53 6.05
C HIS A 179 9.61 -5.17 6.92
N TYR A 180 10.78 -4.96 6.30
CA TYR A 180 12.04 -4.63 7.01
C TYR A 180 11.95 -3.38 7.90
N THR A 181 10.89 -2.59 7.74
CA THR A 181 10.58 -1.45 8.62
C THR A 181 10.56 -1.86 10.09
N HIS A 182 9.98 -3.03 10.43
CA HIS A 182 9.84 -3.43 11.83
C HIS A 182 11.18 -3.62 12.52
N SER A 183 12.11 -4.36 11.92
CA SER A 183 13.46 -4.54 12.47
C SER A 183 14.22 -3.20 12.56
N ARG A 184 14.09 -2.36 11.52
CA ARG A 184 14.72 -1.04 11.46
C ARG A 184 14.17 -0.10 12.53
N MET A 185 12.85 -0.06 12.73
CA MET A 185 12.22 0.81 13.73
C MET A 185 12.46 0.31 15.15
N CYS A 186 12.48 -1.01 15.38
CA CYS A 186 12.93 -1.57 16.68
C CYS A 186 14.35 -1.10 17.02
N HIS A 187 15.27 -1.17 16.06
CA HIS A 187 16.64 -0.66 16.24
C HIS A 187 16.66 0.84 16.55
N LEU A 188 15.93 1.65 15.79
CA LEU A 188 15.84 3.10 15.99
C LEU A 188 15.29 3.46 17.38
N LEU A 189 14.27 2.74 17.83
CA LEU A 189 13.61 2.94 19.13
C LEU A 189 14.38 2.33 20.30
N GLY A 190 15.46 1.60 20.07
CA GLY A 190 16.21 0.89 21.11
C GLY A 190 15.42 -0.26 21.76
N VAL A 191 14.52 -0.90 21.01
CA VAL A 191 13.68 -2.02 21.46
C VAL A 191 14.19 -3.32 20.84
N SER A 192 14.17 -4.42 21.59
CA SER A 192 14.48 -5.74 21.04
C SER A 192 13.40 -6.20 20.07
N GLY A 193 13.78 -6.48 18.81
CA GLY A 193 12.94 -7.14 17.84
C GLY A 193 13.09 -8.67 17.94
N ARG A 194 11.99 -9.41 17.81
CA ARG A 194 11.96 -10.89 17.76
C ARG A 194 11.25 -11.33 16.49
N ALA A 195 12.01 -11.88 15.53
CA ALA A 195 11.42 -12.47 14.36
C ALA A 195 10.79 -13.84 14.70
N VAL A 196 9.56 -14.04 14.26
CA VAL A 196 8.81 -15.29 14.32
C VAL A 196 8.83 -15.91 12.92
N SER A 197 9.19 -17.19 12.80
CA SER A 197 9.19 -17.88 11.50
C SER A 197 7.81 -17.91 10.86
N THR A 198 7.77 -18.10 9.56
CA THR A 198 6.53 -18.25 8.79
C THR A 198 6.27 -19.69 8.42
N ARG A 199 5.01 -20.03 8.21
CA ARG A 199 4.53 -21.26 7.63
C ARG A 199 4.77 -21.25 6.10
N ALA A 200 4.51 -22.39 5.47
CA ALA A 200 4.65 -22.53 4.03
C ALA A 200 3.78 -21.57 3.20
N ASP A 201 2.66 -21.09 3.74
CA ASP A 201 1.78 -20.12 3.08
C ASP A 201 2.20 -18.64 3.31
N GLY A 202 3.35 -18.42 3.97
CA GLY A 202 3.89 -17.08 4.27
C GLY A 202 3.24 -16.39 5.47
N THR A 203 2.36 -17.07 6.22
CA THR A 203 1.75 -16.54 7.44
C THR A 203 2.61 -16.83 8.68
N MET A 204 2.47 -16.04 9.72
CA MET A 204 3.17 -16.20 10.99
C MET A 204 2.90 -17.58 11.61
N ASP A 205 3.95 -18.28 12.05
CA ASP A 205 3.83 -19.55 12.75
C ASP A 205 3.36 -19.34 14.19
N LEU A 206 2.12 -19.76 14.48
CA LEU A 206 1.50 -19.54 15.79
C LEU A 206 2.10 -20.41 16.90
N GLU A 207 2.66 -21.57 16.59
CA GLU A 207 3.32 -22.44 17.60
C GLU A 207 4.63 -21.79 18.06
N VAL A 208 5.40 -21.26 17.11
CA VAL A 208 6.62 -20.49 17.40
C VAL A 208 6.27 -19.20 18.16
N LEU A 209 5.21 -18.50 17.73
CA LEU A 209 4.73 -17.31 18.44
C LEU A 209 4.35 -17.65 19.89
N GLU A 210 3.54 -18.70 20.12
CA GLU A 210 3.12 -19.07 21.47
C GLU A 210 4.32 -19.42 22.35
N THR A 211 5.28 -20.18 21.84
CA THR A 211 6.52 -20.49 22.56
C THR A 211 7.27 -19.22 22.98
N LEU A 212 7.33 -18.22 22.09
CA LEU A 212 7.95 -16.94 22.39
C LEU A 212 7.16 -16.14 23.43
N LEU A 213 5.82 -16.13 23.36
CA LEU A 213 4.96 -15.45 24.34
C LEU A 213 5.07 -16.04 25.75
N GLN A 214 5.27 -17.36 25.88
CA GLN A 214 5.48 -18.06 27.14
C GLN A 214 6.72 -17.57 27.91
N THR A 215 7.71 -17.01 27.22
CA THR A 215 8.90 -16.43 27.89
C THR A 215 8.58 -15.18 28.72
N GLY A 216 7.46 -14.52 28.45
CA GLY A 216 7.10 -13.24 29.06
C GLY A 216 7.97 -12.06 28.62
N GLU A 217 8.84 -12.22 27.63
CA GLU A 217 9.73 -11.16 27.12
C GLU A 217 9.03 -10.21 26.14
N VAL A 218 7.98 -10.65 25.47
CA VAL A 218 7.28 -9.89 24.44
C VAL A 218 6.19 -9.01 25.04
N GLY A 219 6.14 -7.75 24.66
CA GLY A 219 5.08 -6.80 25.03
C GLY A 219 4.10 -6.48 23.90
N THR A 220 4.54 -6.67 22.65
CA THR A 220 3.71 -6.39 21.47
C THR A 220 4.01 -7.40 20.35
N VAL A 221 2.97 -7.87 19.69
CA VAL A 221 3.03 -8.64 18.43
C VAL A 221 2.58 -7.74 17.29
N VAL A 222 3.34 -7.76 16.19
CA VAL A 222 2.96 -7.17 14.92
C VAL A 222 2.46 -8.27 14.00
N ALA A 223 1.17 -8.30 13.71
CA ALA A 223 0.58 -9.12 12.67
C ALA A 223 0.55 -8.34 11.34
N THR A 224 0.77 -9.00 10.22
CA THR A 224 0.79 -8.36 8.89
C THR A 224 -0.39 -8.83 8.05
N THR A 225 -1.21 -7.90 7.55
CA THR A 225 -2.24 -8.21 6.56
C THR A 225 -1.80 -7.75 5.17
N GLY A 226 -1.12 -8.64 4.46
CA GLY A 226 -0.54 -8.37 3.15
C GLY A 226 0.96 -8.12 3.19
N THR A 227 1.75 -9.20 3.36
CA THR A 227 3.22 -9.10 3.33
C THR A 227 3.72 -8.58 1.98
N THR A 228 4.81 -7.81 2.02
CA THR A 228 5.37 -7.16 0.81
C THR A 228 5.80 -8.16 -0.25
N GLY A 229 6.33 -9.32 0.16
CA GLY A 229 6.80 -10.35 -0.77
C GLY A 229 5.65 -11.09 -1.44
N LEU A 230 4.75 -11.62 -0.65
CA LEU A 230 3.79 -12.65 -1.03
C LEU A 230 2.32 -12.18 -0.99
N GLY A 231 2.03 -11.05 -0.33
CA GLY A 231 0.65 -10.66 -0.04
C GLY A 231 -0.02 -11.57 0.98
N ALA A 232 0.77 -12.29 1.81
CA ALA A 232 0.24 -13.19 2.82
C ALA A 232 -0.47 -12.40 3.94
N VAL A 233 -1.52 -12.98 4.49
CA VAL A 233 -2.37 -12.40 5.54
C VAL A 233 -2.24 -13.24 6.79
N ASP A 234 -1.60 -12.70 7.82
CA ASP A 234 -1.48 -13.38 9.11
C ASP A 234 -2.86 -13.66 9.72
N PRO A 235 -3.04 -14.79 10.40
CA PRO A 235 -4.31 -15.18 11.01
C PRO A 235 -4.61 -14.35 12.27
N VAL A 236 -4.95 -13.07 12.09
CA VAL A 236 -5.19 -12.09 13.16
C VAL A 236 -6.25 -12.59 14.13
N ASP A 237 -7.29 -13.27 13.63
CA ASP A 237 -8.36 -13.91 14.40
C ASP A 237 -7.86 -14.98 15.38
N GLN A 238 -6.73 -15.62 15.08
CA GLN A 238 -6.08 -16.58 15.97
C GLN A 238 -4.98 -15.93 16.83
N ILE A 239 -4.31 -14.90 16.32
CA ILE A 239 -3.28 -14.15 17.06
C ILE A 239 -3.92 -13.36 18.22
N VAL A 240 -5.10 -12.76 18.02
CA VAL A 240 -5.79 -11.96 19.05
C VAL A 240 -6.02 -12.76 20.32
N PRO A 241 -6.73 -13.91 20.33
CA PRO A 241 -6.95 -14.66 21.57
C PRO A 241 -5.66 -15.18 22.18
N LEU A 242 -4.67 -15.51 21.36
CA LEU A 242 -3.35 -15.93 21.84
C LEU A 242 -2.66 -14.80 22.61
N CYS A 243 -2.52 -13.63 22.02
CA CYS A 243 -1.90 -12.47 22.67
C CYS A 243 -2.64 -12.02 23.94
N ARG A 244 -3.99 -12.02 23.90
CA ARG A 244 -4.79 -11.64 25.09
C ARG A 244 -4.56 -12.58 26.26
N ARG A 245 -4.31 -13.89 26.03
CA ARG A 245 -3.98 -14.88 27.07
C ARG A 245 -2.67 -14.49 27.82
N TYR A 246 -1.71 -13.89 27.14
CA TYR A 246 -0.42 -13.51 27.71
C TYR A 246 -0.34 -12.01 28.05
N GLY A 247 -1.42 -11.25 27.91
CA GLY A 247 -1.43 -9.80 28.21
C GLY A 247 -0.55 -8.99 27.26
N VAL A 248 -0.43 -9.42 26.00
CA VAL A 248 0.43 -8.82 24.97
C VAL A 248 -0.40 -7.97 24.02
N ARG A 249 0.11 -6.78 23.71
CA ARG A 249 -0.48 -5.83 22.76
C ARG A 249 -0.38 -6.35 21.34
N ILE A 250 -1.36 -5.97 20.48
CA ILE A 250 -1.40 -6.36 19.07
C ILE A 250 -1.42 -5.11 18.21
N HIS A 251 -0.44 -5.01 17.33
CA HIS A 251 -0.40 -4.04 16.25
C HIS A 251 -0.58 -4.75 14.90
N VAL A 252 -1.37 -4.19 14.00
CA VAL A 252 -1.55 -4.74 12.65
C VAL A 252 -0.87 -3.85 11.62
N ASP A 253 0.15 -4.38 10.95
CA ASP A 253 0.69 -3.76 9.74
C ASP A 253 -0.20 -4.14 8.55
N ALA A 254 -1.15 -3.28 8.26
CA ALA A 254 -2.05 -3.38 7.11
C ALA A 254 -1.69 -2.37 6.00
N ALA A 255 -0.42 -1.94 5.96
CA ALA A 255 0.04 -0.93 4.99
C ALA A 255 -0.31 -1.30 3.54
N TYR A 256 -0.23 -2.59 3.19
CA TYR A 256 -0.65 -3.07 1.88
C TYR A 256 -2.10 -3.54 1.87
N GLY A 257 -2.47 -4.44 2.78
CA GLY A 257 -3.73 -5.18 2.72
C GLY A 257 -4.91 -4.49 3.38
N GLY A 258 -4.75 -3.35 4.06
CA GLY A 258 -5.80 -2.76 4.89
C GLY A 258 -7.12 -2.51 4.17
N PHE A 259 -7.08 -2.01 2.94
CA PHE A 259 -8.29 -1.76 2.16
C PHE A 259 -8.99 -3.04 1.65
N PHE A 260 -8.31 -4.19 1.65
CA PHE A 260 -8.96 -5.47 1.35
C PHE A 260 -10.03 -5.85 2.39
N ARG A 261 -10.06 -5.19 3.55
CA ARG A 261 -11.19 -5.28 4.50
C ARG A 261 -12.54 -5.04 3.81
N LEU A 262 -12.58 -4.20 2.77
CA LEU A 262 -13.81 -3.87 2.02
C LEU A 262 -14.35 -5.03 1.17
N ILE A 263 -13.51 -6.01 0.85
CA ILE A 263 -13.88 -7.21 0.08
C ILE A 263 -13.56 -8.50 0.85
N ALA A 264 -13.37 -8.40 2.16
CA ALA A 264 -13.16 -9.54 3.04
C ALA A 264 -14.53 -10.14 3.43
N ASP A 265 -15.11 -10.92 2.54
CA ASP A 265 -16.47 -11.43 2.58
C ASP A 265 -16.60 -12.94 2.26
N ASP A 266 -15.46 -13.65 2.19
CA ASP A 266 -15.36 -15.08 1.87
C ASP A 266 -15.98 -15.48 0.52
N THR A 267 -16.25 -14.52 -0.37
CA THR A 267 -16.70 -14.80 -1.74
C THR A 267 -15.56 -15.30 -2.63
N ALA A 268 -15.89 -15.87 -3.79
CA ALA A 268 -14.89 -16.44 -4.69
C ALA A 268 -13.86 -15.42 -5.20
N ASP A 269 -14.26 -14.15 -5.39
CA ASP A 269 -13.42 -13.03 -5.80
C ASP A 269 -13.08 -12.07 -4.64
N GLY A 270 -13.49 -12.42 -3.42
CA GLY A 270 -13.14 -11.74 -2.20
C GLY A 270 -11.84 -12.28 -1.58
N VAL A 271 -11.65 -11.93 -0.32
CA VAL A 271 -10.59 -12.48 0.52
C VAL A 271 -11.19 -13.03 1.82
N ILE A 272 -10.41 -13.83 2.55
CA ILE A 272 -10.83 -14.42 3.82
C ILE A 272 -11.24 -13.33 4.83
N ALA A 273 -12.43 -13.45 5.43
CA ALA A 273 -13.02 -12.41 6.26
C ALA A 273 -12.45 -12.36 7.68
N ALA A 274 -12.21 -13.54 8.30
CA ALA A 274 -11.88 -13.65 9.72
C ALA A 274 -10.67 -12.81 10.17
N PRO A 275 -9.49 -12.84 9.51
CA PRO A 275 -8.35 -12.02 9.91
C PRO A 275 -8.64 -10.51 9.86
N PHE A 276 -9.39 -10.04 8.85
CA PHE A 276 -9.72 -8.63 8.71
C PHE A 276 -10.80 -8.18 9.70
N ALA A 277 -11.75 -9.06 10.06
CA ALA A 277 -12.74 -8.77 11.08
C ALA A 277 -12.11 -8.64 12.47
N ALA A 278 -11.11 -9.47 12.78
CA ALA A 278 -10.41 -9.47 14.06
C ALA A 278 -9.53 -8.22 14.31
N ILE A 279 -9.29 -7.37 13.30
CA ILE A 279 -8.58 -6.10 13.48
C ILE A 279 -9.32 -5.20 14.48
N ALA A 280 -10.65 -5.31 14.56
CA ALA A 280 -11.47 -4.57 15.53
C ALA A 280 -11.06 -4.82 16.99
N ASP A 281 -10.46 -5.97 17.29
CA ASP A 281 -10.01 -6.37 18.61
C ASP A 281 -8.50 -6.08 18.84
N CYS A 282 -7.82 -5.45 17.90
CA CYS A 282 -6.41 -5.09 18.01
C CYS A 282 -6.23 -3.70 18.63
N ASP A 283 -5.00 -3.42 19.10
CA ASP A 283 -4.70 -2.16 19.81
C ASP A 283 -4.33 -1.02 18.85
N SER A 284 -3.83 -1.36 17.67
CA SER A 284 -3.50 -0.37 16.63
C SER A 284 -3.41 -1.02 15.24
N VAL A 285 -3.63 -0.22 14.21
CA VAL A 285 -3.48 -0.61 12.81
C VAL A 285 -2.87 0.52 12.01
N VAL A 286 -2.03 0.18 11.05
CA VAL A 286 -1.52 1.10 10.02
C VAL A 286 -2.00 0.68 8.65
N LEU A 287 -2.20 1.66 7.76
CA LEU A 287 -2.51 1.42 6.36
C LEU A 287 -1.93 2.54 5.50
N ASP A 288 -1.73 2.25 4.21
CA ASP A 288 -1.20 3.21 3.25
C ASP A 288 -2.25 3.60 2.20
N PRO A 289 -2.98 4.73 2.40
CA PRO A 289 -3.86 5.27 1.37
C PRO A 289 -3.15 5.49 0.02
N HIS A 290 -1.83 5.77 0.01
CA HIS A 290 -1.06 5.90 -1.22
C HIS A 290 -0.82 4.57 -1.97
N LYS A 291 -1.26 3.42 -1.41
CA LYS A 291 -1.32 2.14 -2.10
C LYS A 291 -2.74 1.90 -2.63
N HIS A 292 -3.52 1.08 -1.95
CA HIS A 292 -4.89 0.74 -2.36
C HIS A 292 -5.94 1.83 -2.09
N GLY A 293 -5.63 2.85 -1.28
CA GLY A 293 -6.49 4.02 -1.10
C GLY A 293 -6.41 5.06 -2.23
N LEU A 294 -5.69 4.77 -3.33
CA LEU A 294 -5.65 5.56 -4.56
C LEU A 294 -5.07 6.98 -4.40
N GLN A 295 -4.27 7.22 -3.36
CA GLN A 295 -3.70 8.54 -3.08
C GLN A 295 -2.30 8.73 -3.71
N PRO A 296 -1.87 9.99 -3.91
CA PRO A 296 -0.45 10.29 -4.14
C PRO A 296 0.42 9.78 -2.98
N TYR A 297 1.68 9.48 -3.27
CA TYR A 297 2.66 9.18 -2.21
C TYR A 297 2.76 10.33 -1.21
N GLY A 298 3.07 10.00 0.05
CA GLY A 298 3.00 10.94 1.16
C GLY A 298 1.69 10.84 1.96
N CYS A 299 1.00 9.70 1.89
CA CYS A 299 -0.25 9.45 2.60
C CYS A 299 -0.24 8.02 3.17
N GLY A 300 0.24 7.88 4.40
CA GLY A 300 0.04 6.74 5.30
C GLY A 300 -0.98 7.11 6.36
N ALA A 301 -1.37 6.17 7.24
CA ALA A 301 -2.21 6.42 8.38
C ALA A 301 -1.88 5.47 9.54
N VAL A 302 -1.95 5.97 10.77
CA VAL A 302 -1.90 5.19 12.01
C VAL A 302 -3.18 5.40 12.80
N LEU A 303 -3.76 4.31 13.29
CA LEU A 303 -4.98 4.29 14.09
C LEU A 303 -4.73 3.48 15.36
N PHE A 304 -5.20 3.98 16.48
CA PHE A 304 -5.18 3.33 17.80
C PHE A 304 -6.62 3.15 18.28
N ALA A 305 -6.92 1.98 18.82
CA ALA A 305 -8.26 1.69 19.36
C ALA A 305 -8.54 2.45 20.68
N ASP A 306 -7.48 2.72 21.47
CA ASP A 306 -7.56 3.48 22.74
C ASP A 306 -7.06 4.91 22.54
N PRO A 307 -7.94 5.93 22.64
CA PRO A 307 -7.52 7.34 22.59
C PRO A 307 -6.56 7.73 23.71
N GLY A 308 -6.51 6.99 24.82
CA GLY A 308 -5.62 7.26 25.96
C GLY A 308 -4.14 7.20 25.60
N VAL A 309 -3.76 6.57 24.48
CA VAL A 309 -2.37 6.56 24.01
C VAL A 309 -1.84 7.96 23.64
N ALA A 310 -2.72 8.96 23.48
CA ALA A 310 -2.33 10.36 23.33
C ALA A 310 -1.34 10.81 24.40
N ALA A 311 -1.48 10.29 25.62
CA ALA A 311 -0.59 10.62 26.74
C ALA A 311 0.89 10.30 26.47
N HIS A 312 1.20 9.38 25.55
CA HIS A 312 2.58 9.05 25.17
C HIS A 312 3.23 10.07 24.25
N TYR A 313 2.42 10.90 23.57
CA TYR A 313 2.89 11.95 22.66
C TYR A 313 3.06 13.30 23.33
N LEU A 314 2.44 13.50 24.51
CA LEU A 314 2.45 14.79 25.20
C LEU A 314 3.88 15.27 25.44
N HIS A 315 4.15 16.47 25.00
CA HIS A 315 5.39 17.18 25.27
C HIS A 315 5.09 18.62 25.64
N ASP A 316 5.86 19.19 26.53
CA ASP A 316 5.79 20.59 26.88
C ASP A 316 6.60 21.40 25.87
N SER A 317 5.94 22.31 25.15
CA SER A 317 6.56 23.17 24.16
C SER A 317 6.29 24.63 24.47
N PRO A 318 7.32 25.51 24.52
CA PRO A 318 7.13 26.95 24.67
C PRO A 318 6.47 27.59 23.45
N TYR A 319 6.39 26.88 22.33
CA TYR A 319 5.70 27.34 21.12
C TYR A 319 4.27 26.80 21.14
N THR A 320 3.33 27.56 21.67
CA THR A 320 1.90 27.21 21.69
C THR A 320 1.26 27.62 20.37
N TYR A 321 1.25 26.71 19.42
CA TYR A 321 0.38 26.82 18.24
C TYR A 321 -1.04 26.29 18.53
N PHE A 322 -1.29 25.84 19.77
CA PHE A 322 -2.54 25.23 20.19
C PHE A 322 -3.35 26.28 20.94
N THR A 323 -4.28 26.88 20.24
CA THR A 323 -5.06 28.05 20.71
C THR A 323 -6.44 27.67 21.25
N SER A 324 -6.78 26.37 21.25
CA SER A 324 -8.07 25.84 21.71
C SER A 324 -7.90 24.52 22.47
N ASP A 325 -8.95 24.11 23.21
CA ASP A 325 -9.03 22.81 23.88
C ASP A 325 -9.38 21.65 22.92
N GLU A 326 -9.51 21.91 21.61
CA GLU A 326 -9.75 20.89 20.62
C GLU A 326 -8.46 20.10 20.29
N LEU A 327 -8.61 18.84 19.86
CA LEU A 327 -7.49 18.02 19.44
C LEU A 327 -6.75 18.64 18.24
N HIS A 328 -5.50 19.02 18.46
CA HIS A 328 -4.55 19.42 17.42
C HIS A 328 -3.73 18.18 17.01
N LEU A 329 -3.69 17.88 15.72
CA LEU A 329 -3.10 16.63 15.23
C LEU A 329 -1.59 16.53 15.48
N GLY A 330 -0.88 17.66 15.64
CA GLY A 330 0.52 17.68 16.01
C GLY A 330 0.79 17.24 17.46
N GLU A 331 -0.25 17.24 18.33
CA GLU A 331 -0.13 16.75 19.71
C GLU A 331 -0.09 15.22 19.81
N ILE A 332 -0.51 14.53 18.74
CA ILE A 332 -0.61 13.06 18.69
C ILE A 332 0.23 12.46 17.56
N SER A 333 1.23 13.19 17.07
CA SER A 333 2.10 12.77 15.95
C SER A 333 3.56 13.05 16.27
N LEU A 334 4.45 12.17 15.83
CA LEU A 334 5.90 12.43 15.83
C LEU A 334 6.32 13.33 14.66
N GLU A 335 5.50 13.45 13.62
CA GLU A 335 5.70 14.41 12.52
C GLU A 335 5.08 15.75 12.91
N CYS A 336 5.89 16.83 12.93
CA CYS A 336 5.38 18.15 13.24
C CYS A 336 4.58 18.73 12.08
N SER A 337 5.24 19.20 11.03
CA SER A 337 4.59 19.76 9.85
C SER A 337 4.13 18.67 8.88
N ARG A 338 2.85 18.72 8.48
CA ARG A 338 2.25 17.75 7.56
C ARG A 338 1.40 18.46 6.51
N ALA A 339 1.45 17.94 5.26
CA ALA A 339 0.72 18.53 4.15
C ALA A 339 -0.80 18.31 4.30
N GLY A 340 -1.56 19.39 4.53
CA GLY A 340 -3.02 19.32 4.52
C GLY A 340 -3.61 18.88 3.18
N ALA A 341 -2.85 19.03 2.09
CA ALA A 341 -3.23 18.55 0.77
C ALA A 341 -3.45 17.01 0.71
N ALA A 342 -2.71 16.22 1.51
CA ALA A 342 -2.93 14.78 1.58
C ALA A 342 -4.29 14.43 2.19
N ALA A 343 -4.69 15.17 3.25
CA ALA A 343 -5.98 14.98 3.90
C ALA A 343 -7.14 15.35 2.97
N ALA A 344 -7.06 16.50 2.28
CA ALA A 344 -8.07 16.94 1.33
C ALA A 344 -8.20 15.99 0.12
N ALA A 345 -7.09 15.46 -0.38
CA ALA A 345 -7.08 14.48 -1.47
C ALA A 345 -7.81 13.19 -1.07
N LEU A 346 -7.51 12.66 0.11
CA LEU A 346 -8.17 11.47 0.63
C LEU A 346 -9.64 11.74 0.92
N TRP A 347 -9.96 12.90 1.54
CA TRP A 347 -11.33 13.30 1.81
C TRP A 347 -12.17 13.33 0.53
N LEU A 348 -11.70 14.03 -0.52
CA LEU A 348 -12.42 14.09 -1.80
C LEU A 348 -12.57 12.71 -2.45
N THR A 349 -11.54 11.88 -2.39
CA THR A 349 -11.60 10.50 -2.92
C THR A 349 -12.67 9.70 -2.21
N LEU A 350 -12.77 9.78 -0.88
CA LEU A 350 -13.75 9.02 -0.10
C LEU A 350 -15.19 9.55 -0.24
N GLN A 351 -15.38 10.82 -0.62
CA GLN A 351 -16.70 11.33 -1.03
C GLN A 351 -17.21 10.70 -2.32
N LEU A 352 -16.31 10.35 -3.24
CA LEU A 352 -16.63 9.79 -4.56
C LEU A 352 -16.55 8.26 -4.59
N LEU A 353 -15.67 7.68 -3.81
CA LEU A 353 -15.44 6.24 -3.66
C LEU A 353 -15.45 5.90 -2.16
N PRO A 354 -16.62 5.81 -1.53
CA PRO A 354 -16.75 5.55 -0.10
C PRO A 354 -16.15 4.19 0.28
N LEU A 355 -15.80 4.04 1.57
CA LEU A 355 -15.22 2.81 2.15
C LEU A 355 -16.29 1.73 2.30
N THR A 356 -16.85 1.29 1.18
CA THR A 356 -17.84 0.21 1.08
C THR A 356 -17.42 -0.81 0.02
N PRO A 357 -18.00 -2.03 0.01
CA PRO A 357 -17.78 -3.01 -1.05
C PRO A 357 -18.07 -2.49 -2.47
N GLU A 358 -19.09 -1.62 -2.62
CA GLU A 358 -19.55 -1.04 -3.89
C GLU A 358 -18.77 0.23 -4.26
N GLY A 359 -18.16 0.90 -3.28
CA GLY A 359 -17.31 2.08 -3.49
C GLY A 359 -15.87 1.70 -3.82
N LEU A 360 -14.95 1.96 -2.89
CA LEU A 360 -13.54 1.62 -3.08
C LEU A 360 -13.31 0.10 -3.21
N GLY A 361 -14.14 -0.74 -2.58
CA GLY A 361 -14.07 -2.20 -2.72
C GLY A 361 -14.25 -2.67 -4.17
N ALA A 362 -15.11 -2.01 -4.95
CA ALA A 362 -15.30 -2.33 -6.36
C ALA A 362 -14.04 -2.08 -7.22
N VAL A 363 -13.14 -1.19 -6.77
CA VAL A 363 -11.84 -0.93 -7.44
C VAL A 363 -10.81 -2.02 -7.11
N LEU A 364 -10.94 -2.69 -5.97
CA LEU A 364 -10.01 -3.74 -5.53
C LEU A 364 -10.31 -5.11 -6.16
N ARG A 365 -11.59 -5.44 -6.35
CA ARG A 365 -12.01 -6.75 -6.86
C ARG A 365 -11.39 -7.14 -8.20
N PRO A 366 -11.28 -6.27 -9.22
CA PRO A 366 -10.63 -6.64 -10.49
C PRO A 366 -9.17 -7.06 -10.33
N GLY A 367 -8.39 -6.38 -9.47
CA GLY A 367 -7.00 -6.78 -9.18
C GLY A 367 -6.94 -8.15 -8.50
N ARG A 368 -7.85 -8.42 -7.56
CA ARG A 368 -7.98 -9.73 -6.92
C ARG A 368 -8.36 -10.82 -7.93
N ARG A 369 -9.35 -10.59 -8.80
CA ARG A 369 -9.74 -11.55 -9.86
C ARG A 369 -8.61 -11.77 -10.85
N ALA A 370 -7.87 -10.72 -11.21
CA ALA A 370 -6.68 -10.84 -12.05
C ALA A 370 -5.64 -11.79 -11.46
N ALA A 371 -5.37 -11.69 -10.14
CA ALA A 371 -4.43 -12.57 -9.46
C ALA A 371 -4.88 -14.04 -9.49
N LEU A 372 -6.16 -14.28 -9.24
CA LEU A 372 -6.75 -15.64 -9.28
C LEU A 372 -6.72 -16.21 -10.70
N ALA A 373 -7.17 -15.44 -11.69
CA ALA A 373 -7.20 -15.88 -13.10
C ALA A 373 -5.80 -16.16 -13.66
N TRP A 374 -4.79 -15.38 -13.23
CA TRP A 374 -3.42 -15.65 -13.65
C TRP A 374 -2.83 -16.85 -12.92
N ALA A 375 -3.15 -17.06 -11.65
CA ALA A 375 -2.77 -18.26 -10.92
C ALA A 375 -3.32 -19.53 -11.59
N GLU A 376 -4.59 -19.55 -12.00
CA GLU A 376 -5.21 -20.66 -12.73
C GLU A 376 -4.52 -20.95 -14.06
N ARG A 377 -4.12 -19.91 -14.82
CA ARG A 377 -3.35 -20.08 -16.06
C ARG A 377 -1.99 -20.68 -15.83
N ILE A 378 -1.31 -20.29 -14.74
CA ILE A 378 -0.02 -20.84 -14.35
C ILE A 378 -0.17 -22.31 -13.94
N GLU A 379 -1.20 -22.64 -13.15
CA GLU A 379 -1.50 -24.03 -12.74
C GLU A 379 -1.81 -24.94 -13.94
N ALA A 380 -2.34 -24.36 -15.05
CA ALA A 380 -2.61 -25.08 -16.29
C ALA A 380 -1.42 -25.12 -17.26
N SER A 381 -0.27 -24.49 -16.93
CA SER A 381 0.92 -24.43 -17.78
C SER A 381 1.96 -25.46 -17.35
N ASP A 382 2.62 -26.09 -18.34
CA ASP A 382 3.78 -26.96 -18.07
C ASP A 382 5.08 -26.15 -17.90
N GLU A 383 5.10 -24.87 -18.31
CA GLU A 383 6.30 -24.03 -18.38
C GLU A 383 6.48 -23.14 -17.15
N LEU A 384 5.41 -22.92 -16.40
CA LEU A 384 5.40 -22.09 -15.18
C LEU A 384 4.86 -22.90 -14.00
N THR A 385 5.41 -22.64 -12.82
CA THR A 385 4.97 -23.23 -11.56
C THR A 385 4.53 -22.11 -10.62
N LEU A 386 3.33 -22.22 -10.04
CA LEU A 386 2.85 -21.31 -9.02
C LEU A 386 3.64 -21.54 -7.72
N TYR A 387 4.23 -20.48 -7.16
CA TYR A 387 4.96 -20.58 -5.88
C TYR A 387 4.01 -20.77 -4.70
N GLN A 388 2.94 -19.97 -4.67
CA GLN A 388 1.80 -20.16 -3.78
C GLN A 388 0.55 -19.47 -4.37
N ARG A 389 -0.64 -19.92 -4.00
CA ARG A 389 -1.87 -19.23 -4.40
C ARG A 389 -1.96 -17.84 -3.77
N PRO A 390 -2.33 -16.81 -4.53
CA PRO A 390 -2.43 -15.45 -4.02
C PRO A 390 -3.52 -15.35 -2.95
N GLN A 391 -3.21 -14.75 -1.80
CA GLN A 391 -4.20 -14.42 -0.77
C GLN A 391 -4.83 -13.04 -1.01
N LEU A 392 -4.09 -12.12 -1.64
CA LEU A 392 -4.55 -10.81 -2.11
C LEU A 392 -4.34 -10.70 -3.63
N ASP A 393 -3.73 -9.63 -4.11
CA ASP A 393 -3.48 -9.34 -5.52
C ASP A 393 -1.99 -9.43 -5.91
N ILE A 394 -1.17 -10.09 -5.09
CA ILE A 394 0.23 -10.37 -5.39
C ILE A 394 0.36 -11.83 -5.80
N LEU A 395 0.94 -12.05 -6.97
CA LEU A 395 1.18 -13.36 -7.56
C LEU A 395 2.68 -13.66 -7.59
N THR A 396 3.07 -14.86 -7.10
CA THR A 396 4.45 -15.35 -7.13
C THR A 396 4.51 -16.70 -7.84
N TYR A 397 5.42 -16.83 -8.78
CA TYR A 397 5.54 -17.99 -9.67
C TYR A 397 6.95 -18.06 -10.25
N PHE A 398 7.29 -19.17 -10.87
CA PHE A 398 8.62 -19.35 -11.44
C PHE A 398 8.61 -20.27 -12.68
N PRO A 399 9.62 -20.14 -13.55
CA PRO A 399 9.81 -21.05 -14.68
C PRO A 399 10.03 -22.48 -14.19
N THR A 400 9.28 -23.45 -14.72
CA THR A 400 9.43 -24.87 -14.40
C THR A 400 10.80 -25.36 -14.86
N ARG A 401 11.72 -25.57 -13.93
CA ARG A 401 13.10 -26.04 -14.16
C ARG A 401 13.49 -27.05 -13.09
N SER A 402 14.51 -27.87 -13.36
CA SER A 402 14.96 -28.92 -12.44
C SER A 402 15.87 -28.39 -11.33
N ARG A 403 16.57 -27.27 -11.53
CA ARG A 403 17.54 -26.69 -10.61
C ARG A 403 17.21 -25.25 -10.26
N LEU A 404 17.50 -24.86 -9.01
CA LEU A 404 17.22 -23.52 -8.52
C LEU A 404 18.05 -22.45 -9.25
N SER A 405 19.30 -22.76 -9.63
CA SER A 405 20.10 -21.85 -10.46
C SER A 405 19.51 -21.60 -11.84
N GLU A 406 18.80 -22.57 -12.42
CA GLU A 406 18.12 -22.41 -13.70
C GLU A 406 16.84 -21.57 -13.56
N VAL A 407 16.09 -21.76 -12.46
CA VAL A 407 14.95 -20.92 -12.09
C VAL A 407 15.39 -19.47 -11.95
N ASP A 408 16.48 -19.22 -11.21
CA ASP A 408 17.04 -17.87 -11.02
C ASP A 408 17.41 -17.20 -12.34
N ALA A 409 18.15 -17.92 -13.18
CA ALA A 409 18.62 -17.39 -14.46
C ALA A 409 17.46 -17.10 -15.43
N ALA A 410 16.47 -17.99 -15.51
CA ALA A 410 15.29 -17.80 -16.35
C ALA A 410 14.40 -16.67 -15.84
N SER A 411 14.20 -16.54 -14.52
CA SER A 411 13.46 -15.42 -13.93
C SER A 411 14.14 -14.07 -14.18
N ALA A 412 15.46 -14.04 -14.06
CA ALA A 412 16.26 -12.85 -14.39
C ALA A 412 16.16 -12.48 -15.88
N HIS A 413 16.12 -13.47 -16.77
CA HIS A 413 15.94 -13.26 -18.20
C HIS A 413 14.58 -12.60 -18.48
N VAL A 414 13.49 -13.15 -17.94
CA VAL A 414 12.14 -12.56 -18.11
C VAL A 414 12.10 -11.11 -17.63
N LEU A 415 12.67 -10.83 -16.44
CA LEU A 415 12.74 -9.46 -15.91
C LEU A 415 13.47 -8.50 -16.85
N ASN A 416 14.69 -8.85 -17.25
CA ASN A 416 15.56 -7.96 -18.02
C ASN A 416 15.08 -7.79 -19.46
N SER A 417 14.82 -8.91 -20.14
CA SER A 417 14.39 -8.89 -21.55
C SER A 417 13.00 -8.27 -21.70
N GLY A 418 12.10 -8.46 -20.73
CA GLY A 418 10.79 -7.81 -20.72
C GLY A 418 10.88 -6.28 -20.69
N MET A 419 11.78 -5.73 -19.87
CA MET A 419 11.99 -4.27 -19.76
C MET A 419 12.71 -3.68 -20.99
N GLU A 420 13.53 -4.46 -21.68
CA GLU A 420 14.30 -4.02 -22.85
C GLU A 420 13.49 -4.01 -24.15
N ARG A 421 12.29 -4.61 -24.16
CA ARG A 421 11.39 -4.59 -25.33
C ARG A 421 10.95 -3.16 -25.69
N PRO A 422 10.61 -2.92 -26.97
CA PRO A 422 9.97 -1.67 -27.37
C PRO A 422 8.72 -1.37 -26.52
N SER A 423 8.42 -0.11 -26.27
CA SER A 423 7.33 0.32 -25.37
C SER A 423 5.98 -0.36 -25.64
N ALA A 424 5.69 -0.73 -26.90
CA ALA A 424 4.45 -1.42 -27.26
C ALA A 424 4.41 -2.90 -26.81
N GLU A 425 5.57 -3.49 -26.49
CA GLU A 425 5.74 -4.91 -26.12
C GLU A 425 6.36 -5.08 -24.73
N ALA A 426 6.88 -4.01 -24.12
CA ALA A 426 7.57 -4.08 -22.86
C ALA A 426 6.68 -4.65 -21.73
N LEU A 427 7.25 -5.53 -20.93
CA LEU A 427 6.65 -6.14 -19.75
C LEU A 427 7.50 -5.81 -18.51
N TYR A 428 6.85 -5.35 -17.46
CA TYR A 428 7.50 -4.97 -16.21
C TYR A 428 7.00 -5.84 -15.08
N VAL A 429 7.70 -6.94 -14.80
CA VAL A 429 7.52 -7.79 -13.63
C VAL A 429 8.55 -7.44 -12.55
N ALA A 430 8.48 -8.05 -11.38
CA ALA A 430 9.52 -8.03 -10.38
C ALA A 430 10.04 -9.45 -10.12
N THR A 431 11.09 -9.55 -9.34
CA THR A 431 11.55 -10.82 -8.78
C THR A 431 11.46 -10.80 -7.26
N TYR A 432 11.37 -11.98 -6.69
CA TYR A 432 11.39 -12.24 -5.25
C TYR A 432 12.43 -13.30 -4.96
N SER A 433 13.30 -13.07 -3.99
CA SER A 433 14.36 -14.02 -3.61
C SER A 433 13.80 -15.05 -2.64
N VAL A 434 14.01 -16.33 -2.94
CA VAL A 434 13.57 -17.47 -2.12
C VAL A 434 14.76 -18.34 -1.75
N ASN A 435 14.72 -18.95 -0.57
CA ASN A 435 15.69 -19.96 -0.17
C ASN A 435 15.25 -21.35 -0.71
N ALA A 436 16.18 -22.25 -0.91
CA ALA A 436 15.88 -23.62 -1.32
C ALA A 436 14.94 -24.33 -0.32
N ALA A 437 15.12 -24.10 0.98
CA ALA A 437 14.27 -24.67 2.03
C ALA A 437 12.82 -24.17 1.95
N ASP A 438 12.59 -22.91 1.53
CA ASP A 438 11.24 -22.34 1.37
C ASP A 438 10.48 -23.01 0.22
N LEU A 439 11.18 -23.40 -0.84
CA LEU A 439 10.62 -24.16 -1.97
C LEU A 439 10.25 -25.58 -1.54
N GLU A 440 11.14 -26.27 -0.85
CA GLU A 440 10.91 -27.62 -0.33
C GLU A 440 9.73 -27.63 0.67
N GLY A 441 9.69 -26.66 1.59
CA GLY A 441 8.61 -26.51 2.57
C GLY A 441 7.22 -26.30 1.95
N ARG A 442 7.17 -25.79 0.70
CA ARG A 442 5.94 -25.65 -0.12
C ARG A 442 5.67 -26.85 -1.02
N GLY A 443 6.51 -27.88 -0.96
CA GLY A 443 6.35 -29.10 -1.74
C GLY A 443 6.89 -29.02 -3.17
N HIS A 444 7.64 -27.97 -3.51
CA HIS A 444 8.28 -27.86 -4.82
C HIS A 444 9.53 -28.76 -4.89
N ARG A 445 9.57 -29.62 -5.91
CA ARG A 445 10.68 -30.56 -6.13
C ARG A 445 11.69 -29.95 -7.10
N ILE A 446 12.62 -29.17 -6.56
CA ILE A 446 13.68 -28.49 -7.31
C ILE A 446 15.02 -28.86 -6.65
N GLU A 447 16.03 -29.20 -7.46
CA GLU A 447 17.39 -29.45 -6.96
C GLU A 447 17.99 -28.14 -6.40
N ALA A 448 18.36 -28.15 -5.13
CA ALA A 448 18.96 -27.03 -4.42
C ALA A 448 20.47 -26.91 -4.72
N ASP A 449 20.84 -26.66 -5.96
CA ASP A 449 22.23 -26.48 -6.40
C ASP A 449 22.82 -25.10 -6.01
N VAL A 450 21.99 -24.17 -5.56
CA VAL A 450 22.36 -22.88 -4.96
C VAL A 450 21.48 -22.61 -3.72
N PRO A 451 21.96 -21.84 -2.72
CA PRO A 451 21.20 -21.60 -1.47
C PRO A 451 19.98 -20.71 -1.68
N GLN A 452 20.00 -19.83 -2.66
CA GLN A 452 18.93 -18.87 -2.98
C GLN A 452 18.78 -18.72 -4.49
N GLY A 453 17.56 -18.41 -4.93
CA GLY A 453 17.25 -18.07 -6.31
C GLY A 453 16.10 -17.05 -6.39
N ARG A 454 16.01 -16.35 -7.51
CA ARG A 454 14.89 -15.44 -7.79
C ARG A 454 13.75 -16.19 -8.45
N ILE A 455 12.55 -15.92 -8.01
CA ILE A 455 11.31 -16.28 -8.69
C ILE A 455 10.63 -15.00 -9.20
N LEU A 456 9.64 -15.11 -10.08
CA LEU A 456 8.87 -13.98 -10.60
C LEU A 456 7.81 -13.55 -9.58
N ARG A 457 7.56 -12.25 -9.53
CA ARG A 457 6.55 -11.63 -8.69
C ARG A 457 5.80 -10.57 -9.49
N SER A 458 4.47 -10.61 -9.43
CA SER A 458 3.58 -9.66 -10.10
C SER A 458 2.58 -9.07 -9.12
N VAL A 459 2.40 -7.75 -9.16
CA VAL A 459 1.49 -6.98 -8.30
C VAL A 459 0.36 -6.43 -9.16
N LEU A 460 -0.86 -6.90 -8.93
CA LEU A 460 -2.00 -6.68 -9.82
C LEU A 460 -2.96 -5.59 -9.31
N MET A 461 -2.39 -4.48 -8.80
CA MET A 461 -3.13 -3.39 -8.14
C MET A 461 -4.07 -2.61 -9.06
N LYS A 462 -3.87 -2.66 -10.38
CA LYS A 462 -4.65 -1.88 -11.34
C LYS A 462 -5.86 -2.66 -11.81
N PRO A 463 -7.09 -2.11 -11.74
CA PRO A 463 -8.29 -2.78 -12.24
C PRO A 463 -8.15 -3.26 -13.70
N GLU A 464 -7.49 -2.47 -14.53
CA GLU A 464 -7.26 -2.74 -15.95
C GLU A 464 -6.42 -4.00 -16.18
N THR A 465 -5.70 -4.47 -15.17
CA THR A 465 -4.89 -5.70 -15.27
C THR A 465 -5.75 -6.94 -15.50
N GLU A 466 -7.01 -6.96 -15.05
CA GLU A 466 -7.91 -8.10 -15.19
C GLU A 466 -8.05 -8.55 -16.63
N GLU A 467 -8.32 -7.62 -17.54
CA GLU A 467 -8.47 -7.92 -18.99
C GLU A 467 -7.13 -8.22 -19.66
N HIS A 468 -6.01 -7.84 -19.02
CA HIS A 468 -4.66 -8.02 -19.57
C HIS A 468 -4.00 -9.35 -19.18
N VAL A 469 -4.58 -10.11 -18.25
CA VAL A 469 -4.00 -11.37 -17.73
C VAL A 469 -3.60 -12.34 -18.85
N PRO A 470 -4.43 -12.63 -19.87
CA PRO A 470 -4.01 -13.53 -20.96
C PRO A 470 -2.73 -13.06 -21.65
N ARG A 471 -2.67 -11.79 -22.01
CA ARG A 471 -1.52 -11.21 -22.69
C ARG A 471 -0.27 -11.17 -21.81
N LEU A 472 -0.42 -10.88 -20.50
CA LEU A 472 0.69 -10.89 -19.57
C LEU A 472 1.30 -12.29 -19.42
N HIS A 473 0.45 -13.30 -19.36
CA HIS A 473 0.86 -14.70 -19.31
C HIS A 473 1.62 -15.10 -20.57
N ASP A 474 1.04 -14.84 -21.76
CA ASP A 474 1.66 -15.16 -23.05
C ASP A 474 3.01 -14.45 -23.22
N GLN A 475 3.13 -13.17 -22.84
CA GLN A 475 4.39 -12.44 -22.89
C GLN A 475 5.48 -13.05 -21.97
N VAL A 476 5.11 -13.58 -20.81
CA VAL A 476 6.07 -14.30 -19.95
C VAL A 476 6.54 -15.57 -20.63
N LEU A 477 5.62 -16.34 -21.27
CA LEU A 477 5.96 -17.55 -22.01
C LEU A 477 6.85 -17.26 -23.23
N ASP A 478 6.56 -16.22 -23.99
CA ASP A 478 7.38 -15.80 -25.14
C ASP A 478 8.82 -15.47 -24.70
N LEU A 479 8.98 -14.72 -23.61
CA LEU A 479 10.28 -14.39 -23.04
C LEU A 479 11.03 -15.66 -22.56
N LEU A 480 10.31 -16.64 -21.99
CA LEU A 480 10.90 -17.89 -21.55
C LEU A 480 11.33 -18.77 -22.75
N ALA A 481 10.61 -18.75 -23.85
CA ALA A 481 10.98 -19.48 -25.06
C ALA A 481 12.28 -18.95 -25.69
N GLU A 482 12.63 -17.69 -25.47
CA GLU A 482 13.88 -17.08 -25.91
C GLU A 482 15.06 -17.39 -24.97
N PHE A 483 14.78 -17.88 -23.77
CA PHE A 483 15.83 -18.16 -22.79
C PHE A 483 16.67 -19.36 -23.19
N GLN A 484 17.97 -19.13 -23.40
CA GLN A 484 18.95 -20.21 -23.61
C GLN A 484 19.80 -20.38 -22.35
N PRO A 485 19.71 -21.52 -21.67
CA PRO A 485 20.56 -21.79 -20.52
C PRO A 485 22.02 -21.76 -20.92
N ARG A 486 22.86 -21.07 -20.18
CA ARG A 486 24.32 -21.11 -20.42
C ARG A 486 24.81 -22.53 -20.15
N PRO A 487 25.66 -23.13 -21.03
CA PRO A 487 26.24 -24.45 -20.77
C PRO A 487 26.99 -24.41 -19.44
N THR A 488 26.68 -25.33 -18.54
CA THR A 488 27.42 -25.51 -17.30
C THR A 488 28.88 -25.86 -17.62
N ALA A 489 29.84 -25.31 -16.86
CA ALA A 489 31.27 -25.47 -17.08
C ALA A 489 31.76 -26.95 -17.10
N GLN A 490 30.93 -27.89 -16.69
CA GLN A 490 31.22 -29.35 -16.74
C GLN A 490 31.19 -29.95 -18.16
N ASN A 491 30.59 -29.29 -19.17
CA ASN A 491 30.56 -29.79 -20.54
C ASN A 491 31.72 -29.28 -21.42
N ARG A 492 32.59 -28.39 -20.90
CA ARG A 492 33.77 -27.95 -21.66
C ARG A 492 34.95 -28.98 -21.65
N GLY A 493 34.90 -29.99 -20.79
CA GLY A 493 35.96 -31.00 -20.67
C GLY A 493 35.81 -32.23 -21.57
N ARG A 494 34.74 -32.35 -22.39
CA ARG A 494 34.53 -33.52 -23.29
C ARG A 494 34.67 -33.21 -24.78
N ALA A 495 34.91 -31.98 -25.16
CA ALA A 495 35.05 -31.61 -26.60
C ALA A 495 36.51 -31.44 -27.09
N GLU A 496 37.51 -31.64 -26.23
CA GLU A 496 38.93 -31.53 -26.65
C GLU A 496 39.70 -32.84 -26.60
N SER A 497 39.00 -33.98 -26.69
CA SER A 497 39.66 -35.30 -26.90
C SER A 497 38.88 -36.10 -27.94
N CYS A 498 39.03 -35.70 -29.21
CA CYS A 498 38.87 -36.52 -30.41
C CYS A 498 39.74 -35.93 -31.52
#